data_74b363e124701fcefee1c8def58a7f64
#
_entry.id   74b363e124701fcefee1c8def58a7f64
#
_cell.length_a   1.000
_cell.length_b   1.000
_cell.length_c   1.000
_cell.angle_alpha   90.00
_cell.angle_beta   90.00
_cell.angle_gamma   90.00
#
_symmetry.space_group_name_H-M   'P 1'
#
loop_
_entity.id
_entity.type
_entity.pdbx_description
1 polymer ?
#
loop_
_entity_poly.entity_id
_entity_poly.type
_entity_poly.pdbx_seq_one_letter_code
_entity_poly.pdbx_strand_id
1 'polypeptide(L)'
;MPKYSRTFLAAVAAACALALAPDAFGASAANDKAIYDRIVSLAGDWTGHMEDLLAGPPVTVRFEVASGGKAVIEHQSPAGSLPTVTVYFLASGKLRAVQYSPAGNQPAYKLGGDSTAELVQFEFDGGSGFDADHDGHVHKGELRFVSPERIEHRWFHYVGPKEQGVTHWFLERTPPAEATPEATPSPAPKDDKVESATTPAEKKR
;
A
#
# COMPACT_ATOMS: atom_id res chain seq x y z
N MET A 1 -21.09 90.11 9.54
CA MET A 1 -21.86 88.87 9.63
C MET A 1 -21.07 87.78 8.99
N PRO A 2 -20.42 86.86 9.74
CA PRO A 2 -19.66 85.77 9.17
C PRO A 2 -20.61 84.54 9.02
N LYS A 3 -20.55 83.89 7.82
CA LYS A 3 -21.22 82.70 7.49
C LYS A 3 -20.42 81.46 7.95
N TYR A 4 -20.97 80.65 8.85
CA TYR A 4 -20.37 79.41 9.28
C TYR A 4 -20.65 78.30 8.25
N SER A 5 -19.60 77.80 7.61
CA SER A 5 -19.65 76.60 6.75
C SER A 5 -19.51 75.40 7.65
N ARG A 6 -20.53 74.49 7.63
CA ARG A 6 -20.50 73.23 8.34
C ARG A 6 -19.88 72.17 7.42
N THR A 7 -18.66 71.77 7.74
CA THR A 7 -18.00 70.60 7.07
C THR A 7 -18.44 69.34 7.76
N PHE A 8 -19.18 68.50 7.02
CA PHE A 8 -19.53 67.12 7.47
C PHE A 8 -18.30 66.22 7.27
N LEU A 9 -17.74 65.69 8.36
CA LEU A 9 -16.74 64.62 8.34
C LEU A 9 -17.50 63.32 8.17
N ALA A 10 -17.39 62.69 6.98
CA ALA A 10 -17.81 61.34 6.76
C ALA A 10 -16.70 60.38 7.21
N ALA A 11 -16.92 59.66 8.31
CA ALA A 11 -16.03 58.57 8.74
C ALA A 11 -16.32 57.34 7.89
N VAL A 12 -15.37 56.98 7.03
CA VAL A 12 -15.41 55.70 6.29
C VAL A 12 -14.81 54.64 7.21
N ALA A 13 -15.66 53.79 7.74
CA ALA A 13 -15.24 52.57 8.45
C ALA A 13 -14.84 51.51 7.41
N ALA A 14 -13.54 51.31 7.23
CA ALA A 14 -12.99 50.21 6.47
C ALA A 14 -13.11 48.94 7.30
N ALA A 15 -14.09 48.11 7.02
CA ALA A 15 -14.17 46.75 7.55
C ALA A 15 -13.14 45.87 6.83
N CYS A 16 -11.98 45.62 7.47
CA CYS A 16 -11.07 44.55 7.05
C CYS A 16 -11.74 43.19 7.28
N ALA A 17 -12.34 42.63 6.22
CA ALA A 17 -12.67 41.23 6.20
C ALA A 17 -11.36 40.43 6.10
N LEU A 18 -10.87 39.88 7.22
CA LEU A 18 -9.88 38.82 7.21
C LEU A 18 -10.57 37.61 6.59
N ALA A 19 -10.35 37.40 5.31
CA ALA A 19 -10.64 36.11 4.68
C ALA A 19 -9.64 35.10 5.27
N LEU A 20 -10.11 34.26 6.20
CA LEU A 20 -9.40 33.05 6.62
C LEU A 20 -9.27 32.19 5.37
N ALA A 21 -8.08 32.21 4.74
CA ALA A 21 -7.73 31.23 3.73
C ALA A 21 -7.79 29.85 4.40
N PRO A 22 -8.50 28.85 3.83
CA PRO A 22 -8.45 27.50 4.37
C PRO A 22 -6.99 27.04 4.34
N ASP A 23 -6.50 26.56 5.48
CA ASP A 23 -5.14 26.12 5.65
C ASP A 23 -4.77 25.14 4.52
N ALA A 24 -3.83 25.53 3.66
CA ALA A 24 -3.27 24.68 2.62
C ALA A 24 -2.74 23.32 3.19
N PHE A 25 -2.43 23.33 4.47
CA PHE A 25 -2.04 22.15 5.24
C PHE A 25 -3.19 21.15 5.41
N GLY A 26 -4.43 21.62 5.64
CA GLY A 26 -5.60 20.75 5.77
C GLY A 26 -6.00 20.09 4.45
N ALA A 27 -5.91 20.80 3.34
CA ALA A 27 -6.20 20.28 2.01
C ALA A 27 -5.20 19.17 1.60
N SER A 28 -3.90 19.34 1.89
CA SER A 28 -2.87 18.34 1.61
C SER A 28 -3.06 17.07 2.45
N ALA A 29 -3.38 17.20 3.75
CA ALA A 29 -3.64 16.05 4.61
C ALA A 29 -4.91 15.27 4.19
N ALA A 30 -5.93 15.96 3.72
CA ALA A 30 -7.14 15.32 3.19
C ALA A 30 -6.83 14.53 1.91
N ASN A 31 -5.96 15.04 1.03
CA ASN A 31 -5.51 14.30 -0.16
C ASN A 31 -4.69 13.06 0.22
N ASP A 32 -3.75 13.15 1.14
CA ASP A 32 -2.93 12.03 1.63
C ASP A 32 -3.82 10.91 2.18
N LYS A 33 -4.84 11.26 2.99
CA LYS A 33 -5.80 10.29 3.55
C LYS A 33 -6.63 9.62 2.45
N ALA A 34 -7.14 10.38 1.51
CA ALA A 34 -7.95 9.85 0.41
C ALA A 34 -7.13 8.87 -0.46
N ILE A 35 -5.86 9.20 -0.73
CA ILE A 35 -4.96 8.31 -1.46
C ILE A 35 -4.63 7.07 -0.63
N TYR A 36 -4.39 7.22 0.68
CA TYR A 36 -4.18 6.07 1.56
C TYR A 36 -5.39 5.12 1.56
N ASP A 37 -6.62 5.65 1.64
CA ASP A 37 -7.83 4.83 1.60
C ASP A 37 -7.97 4.09 0.26
N ARG A 38 -7.48 4.69 -0.82
CA ARG A 38 -7.44 4.04 -2.11
C ARG A 38 -6.42 2.88 -2.15
N ILE A 39 -5.27 3.04 -1.49
CA ILE A 39 -4.30 1.94 -1.32
C ILE A 39 -4.91 0.83 -0.44
N VAL A 40 -5.65 1.16 0.62
CA VAL A 40 -6.41 0.19 1.43
C VAL A 40 -7.38 -0.64 0.58
N SER A 41 -8.01 -0.04 -0.44
CA SER A 41 -8.94 -0.75 -1.34
C SER A 41 -8.27 -1.81 -2.22
N LEU A 42 -6.93 -1.82 -2.30
CA LEU A 42 -6.18 -2.85 -3.02
C LEU A 42 -6.09 -4.18 -2.25
N ALA A 43 -6.52 -4.24 -0.99
CA ALA A 43 -6.44 -5.45 -0.19
C ALA A 43 -6.86 -6.71 -0.96
N GLY A 44 -6.03 -7.75 -0.90
CA GLY A 44 -6.20 -9.00 -1.64
C GLY A 44 -5.00 -9.38 -2.50
N ASP A 45 -5.18 -10.41 -3.30
CA ASP A 45 -4.14 -10.98 -4.15
C ASP A 45 -4.27 -10.46 -5.59
N TRP A 46 -3.12 -10.25 -6.22
CA TRP A 46 -2.97 -9.73 -7.57
C TRP A 46 -1.95 -10.57 -8.31
N THR A 47 -2.19 -10.81 -9.58
CA THR A 47 -1.27 -11.51 -10.47
C THR A 47 -1.07 -10.71 -11.74
N GLY A 48 0.08 -10.86 -12.36
CA GLY A 48 0.37 -10.14 -13.59
C GLY A 48 1.73 -10.46 -14.18
N HIS A 49 2.24 -9.55 -14.99
CA HIS A 49 3.48 -9.70 -15.74
C HIS A 49 4.24 -8.37 -15.81
N MET A 50 5.50 -8.44 -16.19
CA MET A 50 6.32 -7.28 -16.53
C MET A 50 6.08 -6.86 -17.97
N GLU A 51 6.20 -5.58 -18.30
CA GLU A 51 5.91 -4.98 -19.60
C GLU A 51 6.59 -5.71 -20.78
N ASP A 52 7.86 -6.01 -20.65
CA ASP A 52 8.64 -6.64 -21.69
C ASP A 52 8.64 -8.17 -21.65
N LEU A 53 7.85 -8.78 -20.75
CA LEU A 53 7.88 -10.21 -20.47
C LEU A 53 6.48 -10.83 -20.42
N LEU A 54 5.64 -10.56 -21.43
CA LEU A 54 4.28 -11.14 -21.51
C LEU A 54 4.25 -12.68 -21.40
N ALA A 55 5.35 -13.34 -21.82
CA ALA A 55 5.57 -14.77 -21.67
C ALA A 55 6.52 -15.11 -20.51
N GLY A 56 6.93 -14.10 -19.73
CA GLY A 56 7.84 -14.27 -18.60
C GLY A 56 7.17 -14.89 -17.38
N PRO A 57 7.96 -15.18 -16.34
CA PRO A 57 7.42 -15.68 -15.09
C PRO A 57 6.40 -14.68 -14.51
N PRO A 58 5.29 -15.17 -13.92
CA PRO A 58 4.28 -14.30 -13.35
C PRO A 58 4.83 -13.52 -12.15
N VAL A 59 4.27 -12.34 -11.94
CA VAL A 59 4.44 -11.55 -10.72
C VAL A 59 3.20 -11.75 -9.87
N THR A 60 3.38 -12.06 -8.59
CA THR A 60 2.30 -12.05 -7.61
C THR A 60 2.52 -10.92 -6.63
N VAL A 61 1.46 -10.18 -6.34
CA VAL A 61 1.47 -9.09 -5.36
C VAL A 61 0.28 -9.31 -4.43
N ARG A 62 0.53 -9.17 -3.12
CA ARG A 62 -0.53 -9.20 -2.11
C ARG A 62 -0.52 -7.93 -1.31
N PHE A 63 -1.67 -7.27 -1.23
CA PHE A 63 -1.89 -6.15 -0.31
C PHE A 63 -2.63 -6.63 0.92
N GLU A 64 -2.03 -6.42 2.08
CA GLU A 64 -2.57 -6.79 3.39
C GLU A 64 -2.82 -5.55 4.23
N VAL A 65 -4.04 -5.39 4.74
CA VAL A 65 -4.38 -4.33 5.69
C VAL A 65 -4.00 -4.80 7.09
N ALA A 66 -3.08 -4.10 7.72
CA ALA A 66 -2.50 -4.44 9.00
C ALA A 66 -2.76 -3.37 10.08
N SER A 67 -2.43 -3.69 11.33
CA SER A 67 -2.46 -2.75 12.46
C SER A 67 -3.81 -2.02 12.61
N GLY A 68 -4.92 -2.74 12.41
CA GLY A 68 -6.26 -2.14 12.50
C GLY A 68 -6.53 -1.04 11.47
N GLY A 69 -6.00 -1.20 10.25
CA GLY A 69 -6.15 -0.24 9.15
C GLY A 69 -5.16 0.92 9.19
N LYS A 70 -4.10 0.84 10.00
CA LYS A 70 -3.07 1.89 10.11
C LYS A 70 -1.89 1.68 9.17
N ALA A 71 -1.77 0.48 8.60
CA ALA A 71 -0.75 0.15 7.60
C ALA A 71 -1.36 -0.72 6.50
N VAL A 72 -0.82 -0.60 5.30
CA VAL A 72 -1.00 -1.56 4.21
C VAL A 72 0.36 -2.12 3.87
N ILE A 73 0.47 -3.43 3.84
CA ILE A 73 1.70 -4.14 3.50
C ILE A 73 1.53 -4.71 2.10
N GLU A 74 2.41 -4.33 1.20
CA GLU A 74 2.50 -4.89 -0.14
C GLU A 74 3.63 -5.91 -0.17
N HIS A 75 3.30 -7.16 -0.42
CA HIS A 75 4.23 -8.26 -0.66
C HIS A 75 4.40 -8.45 -2.16
N GLN A 76 5.59 -8.22 -2.68
CA GLN A 76 5.93 -8.34 -4.08
C GLN A 76 6.77 -9.60 -4.28
N SER A 77 6.29 -10.54 -5.07
CA SER A 77 6.94 -11.84 -5.30
C SER A 77 7.04 -12.14 -6.80
N PRO A 78 8.00 -11.51 -7.51
CA PRO A 78 8.29 -11.87 -8.90
C PRO A 78 8.93 -13.24 -8.94
N ALA A 79 8.44 -14.12 -9.81
CA ALA A 79 8.97 -15.47 -9.93
C ALA A 79 10.46 -15.46 -10.33
N GLY A 80 11.26 -16.25 -9.64
CA GLY A 80 12.71 -16.32 -9.85
C GLY A 80 13.51 -15.20 -9.18
N SER A 81 12.87 -14.31 -8.42
CA SER A 81 13.52 -13.24 -7.67
C SER A 81 13.17 -13.31 -6.18
N LEU A 82 13.96 -12.65 -5.36
CA LEU A 82 13.66 -12.54 -3.93
C LEU A 82 12.50 -11.56 -3.72
N PRO A 83 11.62 -11.84 -2.74
CA PRO A 83 10.48 -10.97 -2.47
C PRO A 83 10.92 -9.62 -1.89
N THR A 84 10.12 -8.60 -2.19
CA THR A 84 10.23 -7.25 -1.64
C THR A 84 8.97 -6.92 -0.86
N VAL A 85 9.09 -6.14 0.20
CA VAL A 85 7.94 -5.68 1.00
C VAL A 85 7.93 -4.16 1.02
N THR A 86 6.76 -3.57 0.74
CA THR A 86 6.54 -2.13 0.92
C THR A 86 5.43 -1.91 1.95
N VAL A 87 5.67 -1.03 2.91
CA VAL A 87 4.69 -0.66 3.95
C VAL A 87 4.24 0.77 3.72
N TYR A 88 2.93 0.96 3.55
CA TYR A 88 2.28 2.26 3.40
C TYR A 88 1.57 2.65 4.69
N PHE A 89 1.69 3.89 5.14
CA PHE A 89 1.08 4.37 6.39
C PHE A 89 0.93 5.90 6.41
N LEU A 90 0.11 6.39 7.32
CA LEU A 90 -0.02 7.81 7.58
C LEU A 90 0.81 8.23 8.81
N ALA A 91 1.83 9.05 8.62
CA ALA A 91 2.59 9.68 9.68
C ALA A 91 2.14 11.13 9.82
N SER A 92 1.52 11.46 10.95
CA SER A 92 0.96 12.81 11.20
C SER A 92 0.06 13.31 10.05
N GLY A 93 -0.76 12.41 9.49
CA GLY A 93 -1.66 12.70 8.39
C GLY A 93 -1.01 12.77 7.01
N LYS A 94 0.28 12.51 6.90
CA LYS A 94 1.04 12.46 5.63
C LYS A 94 1.29 11.03 5.20
N LEU A 95 0.99 10.70 3.94
CA LEU A 95 1.25 9.38 3.36
C LEU A 95 2.76 9.17 3.20
N ARG A 96 3.21 8.04 3.73
CA ARG A 96 4.59 7.56 3.68
C ARG A 96 4.61 6.12 3.21
N ALA A 97 5.74 5.73 2.62
CA ALA A 97 6.02 4.33 2.36
C ALA A 97 7.48 4.02 2.69
N VAL A 98 7.74 2.77 3.08
CA VAL A 98 9.10 2.23 3.25
C VAL A 98 9.15 0.89 2.54
N GLN A 99 10.14 0.72 1.67
CA GLN A 99 10.37 -0.54 0.97
C GLN A 99 11.53 -1.30 1.62
N TYR A 100 11.35 -2.58 1.85
CA TYR A 100 12.38 -3.51 2.35
C TYR A 100 12.85 -4.37 1.19
N SER A 101 14.03 -4.03 0.68
CA SER A 101 14.62 -4.66 -0.50
C SER A 101 15.49 -5.85 -0.15
N PRO A 102 15.57 -6.88 -1.01
CA PRO A 102 16.55 -7.97 -0.88
C PRO A 102 18.01 -7.52 -0.89
N ALA A 103 18.30 -6.32 -1.41
CA ALA A 103 19.63 -5.72 -1.33
C ALA A 103 20.01 -5.27 0.08
N GLY A 104 19.08 -5.38 1.07
CA GLY A 104 19.34 -5.01 2.46
C GLY A 104 19.12 -3.52 2.75
N ASN A 105 18.67 -2.75 1.77
CA ASN A 105 18.34 -1.33 1.93
C ASN A 105 16.85 -1.09 2.18
N GLN A 106 16.53 0.03 2.82
CA GLN A 106 15.17 0.45 3.14
C GLN A 106 14.94 1.89 2.67
N PRO A 107 14.75 2.12 1.35
CA PRO A 107 14.37 3.44 0.86
C PRO A 107 12.99 3.83 1.39
N ALA A 108 12.87 5.08 1.79
CA ALA A 108 11.63 5.69 2.28
C ALA A 108 11.10 6.71 1.27
N TYR A 109 9.78 6.85 1.25
CA TYR A 109 9.08 7.68 0.28
C TYR A 109 8.03 8.55 0.96
N LYS A 110 7.78 9.69 0.33
CA LYS A 110 6.63 10.57 0.58
C LYS A 110 5.72 10.59 -0.64
N LEU A 111 4.49 11.04 -0.43
CA LEU A 111 3.57 11.31 -1.53
C LEU A 111 4.12 12.43 -2.41
N GLY A 112 4.21 12.19 -3.72
CA GLY A 112 4.60 13.19 -4.72
C GLY A 112 3.52 14.22 -4.96
N GLY A 113 3.94 15.47 -5.23
CA GLY A 113 3.02 16.60 -5.38
C GLY A 113 2.04 16.50 -6.54
N ASP A 114 2.40 15.75 -7.58
CA ASP A 114 1.57 15.55 -8.78
C ASP A 114 0.64 14.33 -8.68
N SER A 115 0.50 13.73 -7.48
CA SER A 115 -0.38 12.59 -7.26
C SER A 115 -1.85 12.96 -7.45
N THR A 116 -2.57 12.10 -8.16
CA THR A 116 -4.02 12.16 -8.33
C THR A 116 -4.68 10.91 -7.76
N ALA A 117 -6.02 10.83 -7.84
CA ALA A 117 -6.73 9.62 -7.45
C ALA A 117 -6.42 8.42 -8.37
N GLU A 118 -6.02 8.65 -9.63
CA GLU A 118 -5.72 7.62 -10.63
C GLU A 118 -4.24 7.27 -10.69
N LEU A 119 -3.34 8.22 -10.34
CA LEU A 119 -1.89 8.03 -10.36
C LEU A 119 -1.27 8.54 -9.07
N VAL A 120 -0.86 7.62 -8.23
CA VAL A 120 -0.11 7.92 -7.00
C VAL A 120 1.38 7.83 -7.30
N GLN A 121 2.09 8.92 -7.00
CA GLN A 121 3.54 9.00 -7.14
C GLN A 121 4.18 9.02 -5.76
N PHE A 122 5.23 8.23 -5.60
CA PHE A 122 6.07 8.17 -4.41
C PHE A 122 7.44 8.73 -4.76
N GLU A 123 7.83 9.79 -4.08
CA GLU A 123 9.13 10.44 -4.21
C GLU A 123 10.06 9.99 -3.10
N PHE A 124 11.32 9.82 -3.41
CA PHE A 124 12.35 9.48 -2.44
C PHE A 124 12.42 10.50 -1.29
N ASP A 125 12.45 10.01 -0.07
CA ASP A 125 12.50 10.80 1.17
C ASP A 125 13.56 10.26 2.15
N GLY A 126 14.68 9.76 1.60
CA GLY A 126 15.75 9.16 2.38
C GLY A 126 15.64 7.65 2.53
N GLY A 127 16.22 7.11 3.59
CA GLY A 127 16.20 5.66 3.84
C GLY A 127 17.32 5.22 4.75
N SER A 128 17.50 3.90 4.88
CA SER A 128 18.55 3.29 5.66
C SER A 128 19.17 2.07 4.95
N GLY A 129 20.39 1.69 5.35
CA GLY A 129 21.09 0.54 4.80
C GLY A 129 21.79 0.79 3.46
N PHE A 130 21.95 2.03 3.02
CA PHE A 130 22.65 2.42 1.79
C PHE A 130 23.07 3.88 1.80
N ASP A 131 24.00 4.23 0.92
CA ASP A 131 24.37 5.60 0.58
C ASP A 131 23.67 5.98 -0.73
N ALA A 132 22.71 6.90 -0.67
CA ALA A 132 21.89 7.28 -1.81
C ALA A 132 22.69 7.94 -2.95
N ASP A 133 23.84 8.51 -2.66
CA ASP A 133 24.70 9.14 -3.67
C ASP A 133 25.56 8.14 -4.46
N HIS A 134 25.70 6.89 -3.96
CA HIS A 134 26.61 5.91 -4.53
C HIS A 134 25.98 4.54 -4.78
N ASP A 135 25.04 4.12 -3.92
CA ASP A 135 24.49 2.77 -3.96
C ASP A 135 23.23 2.64 -4.82
N GLY A 136 22.97 1.41 -5.27
CA GLY A 136 21.74 1.06 -5.97
C GLY A 136 20.52 1.06 -5.04
N HIS A 137 19.47 1.78 -5.43
CA HIS A 137 18.23 1.82 -4.68
C HIS A 137 17.02 2.13 -5.58
N VAL A 138 15.83 1.86 -5.09
CA VAL A 138 14.60 2.36 -5.72
C VAL A 138 14.40 3.80 -5.27
N HIS A 139 14.28 4.72 -6.23
CA HIS A 139 14.24 6.16 -5.98
C HIS A 139 12.84 6.76 -6.15
N LYS A 140 11.99 6.13 -6.94
CA LYS A 140 10.62 6.58 -7.23
C LYS A 140 9.70 5.39 -7.39
N GLY A 141 8.45 5.55 -7.00
CA GLY A 141 7.37 4.60 -7.25
C GLY A 141 6.18 5.28 -7.92
N GLU A 142 5.46 4.55 -8.74
CA GLU A 142 4.17 4.97 -9.30
C GLU A 142 3.18 3.82 -9.20
N LEU A 143 1.98 4.12 -8.70
CA LEU A 143 0.86 3.20 -8.64
C LEU A 143 -0.32 3.83 -9.39
N ARG A 144 -0.67 3.24 -10.53
CA ARG A 144 -1.79 3.68 -11.37
C ARG A 144 -2.99 2.77 -11.16
N PHE A 145 -4.12 3.36 -10.86
CA PHE A 145 -5.42 2.69 -10.75
C PHE A 145 -6.13 2.75 -12.12
N VAL A 146 -6.06 1.66 -12.89
CA VAL A 146 -6.68 1.57 -14.22
C VAL A 146 -8.17 1.27 -14.09
N SER A 147 -8.52 0.34 -13.19
CA SER A 147 -9.89 -0.02 -12.83
C SER A 147 -9.90 -0.65 -11.42
N PRO A 148 -11.05 -1.00 -10.83
CA PRO A 148 -11.09 -1.74 -9.57
C PRO A 148 -10.33 -3.07 -9.59
N GLU A 149 -10.21 -3.68 -10.81
CA GLU A 149 -9.60 -5.00 -11.01
C GLU A 149 -8.23 -4.94 -11.69
N ARG A 150 -7.74 -3.73 -12.03
CA ARG A 150 -6.47 -3.56 -12.77
C ARG A 150 -5.68 -2.40 -12.25
N ILE A 151 -4.40 -2.64 -11.95
CA ILE A 151 -3.43 -1.61 -11.58
C ILE A 151 -2.14 -1.79 -12.38
N GLU A 152 -1.40 -0.70 -12.52
CA GLU A 152 -0.02 -0.72 -12.98
C GLU A 152 0.88 -0.23 -11.86
N HIS A 153 2.03 -0.87 -11.69
CA HIS A 153 3.00 -0.49 -10.68
C HIS A 153 4.38 -0.34 -11.31
N ARG A 154 5.03 0.81 -11.10
CA ARG A 154 6.36 1.13 -11.60
C ARG A 154 7.30 1.42 -10.44
N TRP A 155 8.50 0.85 -10.52
CA TRP A 155 9.60 1.15 -9.61
C TRP A 155 10.82 1.59 -10.40
N PHE A 156 11.31 2.80 -10.12
CA PHE A 156 12.44 3.42 -10.81
C PHE A 156 13.71 3.18 -10.01
N HIS A 157 14.67 2.50 -10.62
CA HIS A 157 15.93 2.10 -10.00
C HIS A 157 17.02 3.11 -10.31
N TYR A 158 17.78 3.48 -9.30
CA TYR A 158 18.86 4.47 -9.38
C TYR A 158 20.15 3.89 -8.81
N VAL A 159 21.30 4.41 -9.29
CA VAL A 159 22.62 4.31 -8.66
C VAL A 159 23.14 5.75 -8.52
N GLY A 160 23.26 6.21 -7.30
CA GLY A 160 23.43 7.63 -7.03
C GLY A 160 22.30 8.46 -7.66
N PRO A 161 22.60 9.59 -8.33
CA PRO A 161 21.59 10.42 -8.96
C PRO A 161 21.12 9.91 -10.34
N LYS A 162 21.63 8.77 -10.83
CA LYS A 162 21.41 8.30 -12.18
C LYS A 162 20.40 7.15 -12.22
N GLU A 163 19.32 7.36 -12.98
CA GLU A 163 18.35 6.30 -13.29
C GLU A 163 19.03 5.17 -14.12
N GLN A 164 18.77 3.94 -13.72
CA GLN A 164 19.29 2.73 -14.36
C GLN A 164 18.20 1.97 -15.12
N GLY A 165 16.94 2.13 -14.75
CA GLY A 165 15.82 1.45 -15.40
C GLY A 165 14.55 1.49 -14.54
N VAL A 166 13.50 0.89 -15.09
CA VAL A 166 12.17 0.83 -14.48
C VAL A 166 11.70 -0.62 -14.48
N THR A 167 11.20 -1.06 -13.34
CA THR A 167 10.37 -2.26 -13.27
C THR A 167 8.92 -1.83 -13.44
N HIS A 168 8.23 -2.34 -14.45
CA HIS A 168 6.83 -2.00 -14.71
C HIS A 168 5.98 -3.28 -14.72
N TRP A 169 5.00 -3.35 -13.84
CA TRP A 169 4.07 -4.46 -13.69
C TRP A 169 2.66 -4.06 -14.09
N PHE A 170 1.99 -4.95 -14.81
CA PHE A 170 0.58 -4.94 -15.10
C PHE A 170 -0.08 -6.01 -14.23
N LEU A 171 -0.93 -5.61 -13.31
CA LEU A 171 -1.51 -6.48 -12.30
C LEU A 171 -3.03 -6.52 -12.43
N GLU A 172 -3.59 -7.72 -12.36
CA GLU A 172 -5.01 -7.97 -12.28
C GLU A 172 -5.36 -8.60 -10.94
N ARG A 173 -6.50 -8.21 -10.38
CA ARG A 173 -6.98 -8.76 -9.11
C ARG A 173 -7.30 -10.24 -9.27
N THR A 174 -6.73 -11.06 -8.42
CA THR A 174 -7.05 -12.48 -8.37
C THR A 174 -8.43 -12.65 -7.71
N PRO A 175 -9.41 -13.28 -8.37
CA PRO A 175 -10.68 -13.59 -7.73
C PRO A 175 -10.45 -14.39 -6.44
N PRO A 176 -11.26 -14.19 -5.39
CA PRO A 176 -11.23 -15.07 -4.23
C PRO A 176 -11.39 -16.52 -4.71
N ALA A 177 -10.58 -17.45 -4.18
CA ALA A 177 -10.78 -18.85 -4.46
C ALA A 177 -12.24 -19.20 -4.10
N GLU A 178 -12.99 -19.78 -5.04
CA GLU A 178 -14.31 -20.33 -4.70
C GLU A 178 -14.12 -21.24 -3.50
N ALA A 179 -14.87 -20.97 -2.43
CA ALA A 179 -14.85 -21.81 -1.25
C ALA A 179 -15.16 -23.24 -1.70
N THR A 180 -14.14 -24.09 -1.71
CA THR A 180 -14.36 -25.53 -1.94
C THR A 180 -15.40 -25.96 -0.92
N PRO A 181 -16.54 -26.55 -1.31
CA PRO A 181 -17.53 -27.01 -0.34
C PRO A 181 -16.80 -27.85 0.69
N GLU A 182 -16.91 -27.45 1.95
CA GLU A 182 -16.33 -28.18 3.08
C GLU A 182 -16.73 -29.64 2.93
N ALA A 183 -15.76 -30.53 2.74
CA ALA A 183 -16.01 -31.94 2.57
C ALA A 183 -16.85 -32.40 3.77
N THR A 184 -18.08 -32.83 3.51
CA THR A 184 -18.98 -33.37 4.53
C THR A 184 -18.15 -34.35 5.36
N PRO A 185 -18.09 -34.20 6.70
CA PRO A 185 -17.28 -35.11 7.50
C PRO A 185 -17.76 -36.54 7.26
N SER A 186 -16.83 -37.42 6.84
CA SER A 186 -17.08 -38.82 6.66
C SER A 186 -17.64 -39.38 7.96
N PRO A 187 -18.75 -40.15 7.95
CA PRO A 187 -19.31 -40.73 9.15
C PRO A 187 -18.24 -41.59 9.86
N ALA A 188 -18.08 -41.31 11.16
CA ALA A 188 -17.14 -42.04 12.01
C ALA A 188 -17.36 -43.57 11.88
N PRO A 189 -16.30 -44.39 11.83
CA PRO A 189 -16.42 -45.86 11.80
C PRO A 189 -17.22 -46.30 13.04
N LYS A 190 -18.22 -47.09 12.78
CA LYS A 190 -19.00 -47.74 13.86
C LYS A 190 -18.08 -48.70 14.59
N ASP A 191 -17.93 -48.50 15.90
CA ASP A 191 -17.20 -49.40 16.79
C ASP A 191 -17.86 -50.81 16.70
N ASP A 192 -17.24 -51.70 15.94
CA ASP A 192 -17.54 -53.11 16.02
C ASP A 192 -17.03 -53.62 17.37
N LYS A 193 -17.97 -54.00 18.20
CA LYS A 193 -17.84 -54.55 19.52
C LYS A 193 -16.92 -55.79 19.45
N VAL A 194 -15.68 -55.66 19.90
CA VAL A 194 -14.76 -56.77 20.07
C VAL A 194 -15.27 -57.64 21.21
N GLU A 195 -15.80 -58.80 20.84
CA GLU A 195 -16.24 -59.85 21.76
C GLU A 195 -15.04 -60.43 22.50
N SER A 196 -15.10 -60.33 23.81
CA SER A 196 -14.08 -60.76 24.78
C SER A 196 -13.94 -62.28 24.74
N ALA A 197 -12.91 -62.81 24.12
CA ALA A 197 -12.52 -64.20 24.23
C ALA A 197 -11.78 -64.45 25.55
N THR A 198 -12.46 -65.13 26.45
CA THR A 198 -11.95 -65.64 27.72
C THR A 198 -10.99 -66.82 27.46
N THR A 199 -9.72 -66.65 27.80
CA THR A 199 -8.75 -67.74 27.78
C THR A 199 -8.71 -68.43 29.17
N PRO A 200 -8.81 -69.78 29.24
CA PRO A 200 -8.76 -70.49 30.51
C PRO A 200 -7.34 -70.57 31.06
N ALA A 201 -7.26 -70.44 32.37
CA ALA A 201 -6.03 -70.64 33.17
C ALA A 201 -5.48 -72.09 33.02
N GLU A 202 -4.21 -72.18 32.69
CA GLU A 202 -3.45 -73.40 32.81
C GLU A 202 -2.57 -73.36 34.06
N LYS A 203 -2.80 -74.32 34.93
CA LYS A 203 -2.17 -74.61 36.20
C LYS A 203 -1.10 -75.71 35.93
N LYS A 204 0.15 -75.42 36.40
CA LYS A 204 1.17 -76.45 36.83
C LYS A 204 2.58 -75.84 36.64
N ARG A 205 3.52 -75.91 37.48
CA ARG A 205 4.02 -76.64 38.70
C ARG A 205 5.15 -75.83 39.20
#